data_f8117c59bb19efd4f8c57f089eba483d
#
_entry.id   f8117c59bb19efd4f8c57f089eba483d
#
_cell.length_a   1.000
_cell.length_b   1.000
_cell.length_c   1.000
_cell.angle_alpha   90.00
_cell.angle_beta   90.00
_cell.angle_gamma   90.00
#
_symmetry.space_group_name_H-M   'P 1'
#
loop_
_entity.id
_entity.type
_entity.pdbx_description
1 polymer ?
#
loop_
_entity_poly.entity_id
_entity_poly.type
_entity_poly.pdbx_seq_one_letter_code
_entity_poly.pdbx_strand_id
1 'polypeptide(L)'
;MSIGTSEAGTGTGTETDHFKLLHNYINALILNVKREKNPPPINLIFDSGAVNGILGIGAAIYIKRLEQLGYINVKKVAGCSIGSLIGLWYVCDCPESMYGHTDTLFSSYKEHKNFYIFKTIVKNIVHQIFPDDNMKRLTRKLYINYYDTKKCKQCIVSKFKSRKHLINCILRSSHVPFLTSCNYKYQGRYIDGITPHIFKKEKSLFIKLINLTTPLMCLNIKREQNIYTRLLSGVVKVNDFFINGKENDLCLYVDDKSYLIFLQLRVRKYVVFFILYLIEWFLLLQKNMPPCVRETMLYKNVALLGKASWKGLKNRLV
;
A
#
# COMPACT_ATOMS: atom_id res chain seq x y z
N MET A 1 -35.97 -1.01 39.95
CA MET A 1 -35.68 -0.41 38.63
C MET A 1 -34.37 -1.02 38.14
N SER A 2 -34.48 -2.03 37.30
CA SER A 2 -33.37 -2.77 36.71
C SER A 2 -32.96 -2.08 35.42
N ILE A 3 -31.72 -1.62 35.35
CA ILE A 3 -31.13 -1.05 34.15
C ILE A 3 -30.57 -2.23 33.34
N GLY A 4 -31.20 -2.48 32.19
CA GLY A 4 -30.75 -3.50 31.24
C GLY A 4 -29.48 -3.09 30.59
N THR A 5 -28.46 -3.95 30.66
CA THR A 5 -27.24 -3.92 29.88
C THR A 5 -27.57 -4.41 28.46
N SER A 6 -27.50 -3.51 27.47
CA SER A 6 -27.59 -3.88 26.06
C SER A 6 -26.32 -4.58 25.62
N GLU A 7 -26.45 -5.85 25.26
CA GLU A 7 -25.41 -6.66 24.63
C GLU A 7 -25.03 -6.09 23.26
N ALA A 8 -23.78 -5.68 23.13
CA ALA A 8 -23.14 -5.39 21.85
C ALA A 8 -22.57 -6.72 21.29
N GLY A 9 -23.42 -7.48 20.66
CA GLY A 9 -23.02 -8.71 19.99
C GLY A 9 -23.75 -8.86 18.67
N THR A 10 -23.09 -8.65 17.53
CA THR A 10 -23.39 -9.29 16.23
C THR A 10 -22.53 -8.72 15.09
N GLY A 11 -21.20 -8.87 15.16
CA GLY A 11 -20.32 -8.50 14.03
C GLY A 11 -19.58 -9.68 13.38
N THR A 12 -19.47 -10.81 14.06
CA THR A 12 -18.57 -11.89 13.63
C THR A 12 -19.15 -12.89 12.62
N GLY A 13 -20.45 -13.04 12.55
CA GLY A 13 -21.11 -14.01 11.64
C GLY A 13 -21.11 -13.56 10.17
N THR A 14 -21.31 -12.30 9.91
CA THR A 14 -21.42 -11.74 8.54
C THR A 14 -20.07 -11.62 7.82
N GLU A 15 -18.97 -11.31 8.52
CA GLU A 15 -17.63 -11.22 7.92
C GLU A 15 -17.10 -12.58 7.46
N THR A 16 -17.31 -13.63 8.27
CA THR A 16 -16.90 -15.00 7.92
C THR A 16 -17.63 -15.54 6.71
N ASP A 17 -18.90 -15.19 6.50
CA ASP A 17 -19.70 -15.63 5.37
C ASP A 17 -19.28 -14.92 4.07
N HIS A 18 -19.00 -13.62 4.11
CA HIS A 18 -18.48 -12.90 2.94
C HIS A 18 -17.12 -13.45 2.49
N PHE A 19 -16.27 -13.82 3.44
CA PHE A 19 -14.95 -14.39 3.12
C PHE A 19 -15.07 -15.77 2.48
N LYS A 20 -15.98 -16.62 2.95
CA LYS A 20 -16.28 -17.93 2.32
C LYS A 20 -16.80 -17.76 0.90
N LEU A 21 -17.71 -16.81 0.67
CA LEU A 21 -18.23 -16.51 -0.66
C LEU A 21 -17.11 -16.05 -1.61
N LEU A 22 -16.22 -15.19 -1.15
CA LEU A 22 -15.06 -14.75 -1.92
C LEU A 22 -14.14 -15.93 -2.30
N HIS A 23 -13.85 -16.83 -1.36
CA HIS A 23 -13.04 -18.03 -1.62
C HIS A 23 -13.71 -18.96 -2.62
N ASN A 24 -15.02 -19.20 -2.51
CA ASN A 24 -15.77 -20.01 -3.46
C ASN A 24 -15.75 -19.37 -4.86
N TYR A 25 -15.91 -18.06 -4.95
CA TYR A 25 -15.83 -17.33 -6.21
C TYR A 25 -14.43 -17.46 -6.84
N ILE A 26 -13.37 -17.25 -6.05
CA ILE A 26 -11.99 -17.42 -6.52
C ILE A 26 -11.73 -18.84 -6.99
N ASN A 27 -12.17 -19.87 -6.25
CA ASN A 27 -12.02 -21.26 -6.67
C ASN A 27 -12.70 -21.54 -8.01
N ALA A 28 -13.90 -20.99 -8.23
CA ALA A 28 -14.61 -21.13 -9.51
C ALA A 28 -13.84 -20.44 -10.66
N LEU A 29 -13.30 -19.27 -10.44
CA LEU A 29 -12.49 -18.55 -11.43
C LEU A 29 -11.22 -19.32 -11.83
N ILE A 30 -10.53 -19.92 -10.85
CA ILE A 30 -9.26 -20.63 -11.06
C ILE A 30 -9.44 -21.88 -11.94
N LEU A 31 -10.62 -22.48 -11.99
CA LEU A 31 -10.90 -23.63 -12.87
C LEU A 31 -10.61 -23.35 -14.35
N ASN A 32 -10.69 -22.11 -14.78
CA ASN A 32 -10.42 -21.67 -16.15
C ASN A 32 -8.95 -21.33 -16.41
N VAL A 33 -8.10 -21.34 -15.37
CA VAL A 33 -6.67 -21.02 -15.52
C VAL A 33 -5.90 -22.25 -15.95
N LYS A 34 -5.06 -22.11 -16.99
CA LYS A 34 -4.21 -23.19 -17.46
C LYS A 34 -3.15 -23.54 -16.42
N ARG A 35 -3.11 -24.80 -16.00
CA ARG A 35 -2.14 -25.31 -15.03
C ARG A 35 -0.90 -25.87 -15.72
N GLU A 36 0.28 -25.39 -15.32
CA GLU A 36 1.56 -25.99 -15.69
C GLU A 36 1.96 -27.06 -14.67
N LYS A 37 2.56 -28.17 -15.12
CA LYS A 37 2.98 -29.28 -14.23
C LYS A 37 4.01 -28.82 -13.17
N ASN A 38 4.97 -27.97 -13.57
CA ASN A 38 6.03 -27.44 -12.72
C ASN A 38 6.21 -25.97 -13.04
N PRO A 39 5.42 -25.07 -12.44
CA PRO A 39 5.55 -23.65 -12.73
C PRO A 39 6.92 -23.12 -12.26
N PRO A 40 7.61 -22.36 -13.12
CA PRO A 40 8.90 -21.78 -12.77
C PRO A 40 8.75 -20.80 -11.59
N PRO A 41 9.77 -20.70 -10.72
CA PRO A 41 9.71 -19.75 -9.61
C PRO A 41 9.67 -18.32 -10.13
N ILE A 42 8.75 -17.52 -9.58
CA ILE A 42 8.61 -16.10 -9.86
C ILE A 42 8.74 -15.30 -8.57
N ASN A 43 9.06 -14.01 -8.69
CA ASN A 43 8.93 -13.10 -7.57
C ASN A 43 7.62 -12.30 -7.71
N LEU A 44 7.10 -11.83 -6.59
CA LEU A 44 5.90 -11.00 -6.55
C LEU A 44 6.26 -9.61 -6.04
N ILE A 45 5.76 -8.58 -6.71
CA ILE A 45 6.05 -7.19 -6.37
C ILE A 45 4.74 -6.43 -6.23
N PHE A 46 4.49 -5.89 -5.03
CA PHE A 46 3.36 -5.00 -4.77
C PHE A 46 3.82 -3.54 -4.80
N ASP A 47 3.20 -2.77 -5.67
CA ASP A 47 3.47 -1.34 -5.81
C ASP A 47 2.97 -0.52 -4.59
N SER A 48 3.39 0.74 -4.51
CA SER A 48 2.71 1.74 -3.70
C SER A 48 1.35 2.08 -4.32
N GLY A 49 0.37 2.51 -3.51
CA GLY A 49 -0.95 2.77 -4.09
C GLY A 49 -2.01 3.32 -3.14
N ALA A 50 -1.65 3.69 -1.92
CA ALA A 50 -2.61 4.23 -0.93
C ALA A 50 -3.92 3.42 -0.89
N VAL A 51 -5.09 4.01 -1.21
CA VAL A 51 -6.39 3.32 -1.20
C VAL A 51 -6.50 2.23 -2.27
N ASN A 52 -5.75 2.31 -3.37
CA ASN A 52 -5.66 1.23 -4.35
C ASN A 52 -4.98 -0.05 -3.78
N GLY A 53 -4.41 0.02 -2.56
CA GLY A 53 -4.03 -1.17 -1.82
C GLY A 53 -5.15 -2.21 -1.73
N ILE A 54 -6.42 -1.80 -1.76
CA ILE A 54 -7.58 -2.71 -1.76
C ILE A 54 -7.60 -3.58 -3.03
N LEU A 55 -7.28 -3.01 -4.20
CA LEU A 55 -7.04 -3.79 -5.42
C LEU A 55 -5.91 -4.80 -5.23
N GLY A 56 -4.81 -4.34 -4.62
CA GLY A 56 -3.66 -5.18 -4.30
C GLY A 56 -3.98 -6.32 -3.34
N ILE A 57 -4.90 -6.11 -2.40
CA ILE A 57 -5.40 -7.15 -1.49
C ILE A 57 -6.15 -8.22 -2.29
N GLY A 58 -7.11 -7.82 -3.13
CA GLY A 58 -7.83 -8.76 -3.99
C GLY A 58 -6.88 -9.57 -4.88
N ALA A 59 -5.89 -8.89 -5.46
CA ALA A 59 -4.82 -9.54 -6.23
C ALA A 59 -4.04 -10.55 -5.38
N ALA A 60 -3.64 -10.16 -4.16
CA ALA A 60 -2.86 -11.00 -3.26
C ALA A 60 -3.62 -12.28 -2.84
N ILE A 61 -4.92 -12.17 -2.52
CA ILE A 61 -5.77 -13.31 -2.17
C ILE A 61 -5.85 -14.28 -3.35
N TYR A 62 -6.11 -13.78 -4.56
CA TYR A 62 -6.20 -14.62 -5.75
C TYR A 62 -4.87 -15.31 -6.07
N ILE A 63 -3.76 -14.56 -6.08
CA ILE A 63 -2.41 -15.09 -6.34
C ILE A 63 -2.01 -16.11 -5.27
N LYS A 64 -2.35 -15.86 -4.00
CA LYS A 64 -2.09 -16.81 -2.91
C LYS A 64 -2.84 -18.11 -3.11
N ARG A 65 -4.09 -18.05 -3.57
CA ARG A 65 -4.87 -19.23 -3.88
C ARG A 65 -4.29 -20.01 -5.04
N LEU A 66 -3.82 -19.33 -6.09
CA LEU A 66 -3.09 -19.99 -7.20
C LEU A 66 -1.81 -20.69 -6.70
N GLU A 67 -1.05 -20.08 -5.79
CA GLU A 67 0.14 -20.69 -5.20
C GLU A 67 -0.21 -21.93 -4.38
N GLN A 68 -1.22 -21.85 -3.50
CA GLN A 68 -1.70 -22.98 -2.68
C GLN A 68 -2.15 -24.18 -3.54
N LEU A 69 -2.76 -23.92 -4.69
CA LEU A 69 -3.21 -24.95 -5.64
C LEU A 69 -2.11 -25.41 -6.61
N GLY A 70 -0.89 -24.85 -6.52
CA GLY A 70 0.27 -25.23 -7.33
C GLY A 70 0.25 -24.74 -8.78
N TYR A 71 -0.50 -23.67 -9.09
CA TYR A 71 -0.47 -23.03 -10.41
C TYR A 71 0.75 -22.10 -10.59
N ILE A 72 1.27 -21.55 -9.51
CA ILE A 72 2.45 -20.69 -9.50
C ILE A 72 3.33 -21.03 -8.31
N ASN A 73 4.60 -20.62 -8.36
CA ASN A 73 5.58 -20.79 -7.29
C ASN A 73 6.22 -19.43 -6.95
N VAL A 74 5.84 -18.82 -5.82
CA VAL A 74 6.34 -17.50 -5.41
C VAL A 74 7.54 -17.64 -4.49
N LYS A 75 8.71 -17.18 -4.97
CA LYS A 75 10.00 -17.29 -4.24
C LYS A 75 10.25 -16.15 -3.28
N LYS A 76 10.02 -14.90 -3.71
CA LYS A 76 10.26 -13.68 -2.95
C LYS A 76 9.13 -12.70 -3.18
N VAL A 77 8.88 -11.86 -2.20
CA VAL A 77 7.86 -10.80 -2.26
C VAL A 77 8.52 -9.46 -1.95
N ALA A 78 8.33 -8.46 -2.80
CA ALA A 78 8.72 -7.08 -2.52
C ALA A 78 7.48 -6.21 -2.39
N GLY A 79 7.52 -5.24 -1.48
CA GLY A 79 6.45 -4.28 -1.30
C GLY A 79 6.95 -2.89 -0.95
N CYS A 80 6.20 -1.88 -1.40
CA CYS A 80 6.44 -0.48 -1.15
C CYS A 80 5.17 0.19 -0.66
N SER A 81 5.26 1.04 0.37
CA SER A 81 4.10 1.70 0.94
C SER A 81 3.04 0.70 1.42
N ILE A 82 1.78 0.85 1.02
CA ILE A 82 0.72 -0.13 1.29
C ILE A 82 1.09 -1.53 0.79
N GLY A 83 1.83 -1.61 -0.32
CA GLY A 83 2.34 -2.88 -0.86
C GLY A 83 3.28 -3.60 0.10
N SER A 84 3.95 -2.91 1.03
CA SER A 84 4.77 -3.54 2.07
C SER A 84 3.92 -4.31 3.10
N LEU A 85 2.74 -3.80 3.41
CA LEU A 85 1.78 -4.46 4.29
C LEU A 85 1.11 -5.64 3.58
N ILE A 86 0.71 -5.46 2.32
CA ILE A 86 0.16 -6.54 1.48
C ILE A 86 1.17 -7.67 1.35
N GLY A 87 2.44 -7.35 1.07
CA GLY A 87 3.52 -8.34 1.00
C GLY A 87 3.76 -9.09 2.31
N LEU A 88 3.65 -8.40 3.46
CA LEU A 88 3.70 -9.03 4.78
C LEU A 88 2.59 -10.08 4.93
N TRP A 89 1.36 -9.71 4.66
CA TRP A 89 0.21 -10.60 4.74
C TRP A 89 0.36 -11.80 3.80
N TYR A 90 0.78 -11.56 2.57
CA TYR A 90 1.01 -12.62 1.59
C TYR A 90 2.03 -13.65 2.08
N VAL A 91 3.18 -13.20 2.61
CA VAL A 91 4.23 -14.09 3.13
C VAL A 91 3.80 -14.82 4.41
N CYS A 92 2.97 -14.18 5.23
CA CYS A 92 2.48 -14.75 6.48
C CYS A 92 1.24 -15.63 6.30
N ASP A 93 0.66 -15.69 5.10
CA ASP A 93 -0.54 -16.48 4.78
C ASP A 93 -1.72 -16.15 5.72
N CYS A 94 -1.98 -14.86 5.91
CA CYS A 94 -3.04 -14.40 6.79
C CYS A 94 -3.95 -13.34 6.10
N PRO A 95 -4.59 -13.70 4.98
CA PRO A 95 -5.43 -12.76 4.23
C PRO A 95 -6.66 -12.30 5.02
N GLU A 96 -7.19 -13.11 5.92
CA GLU A 96 -8.36 -12.80 6.72
C GLU A 96 -8.14 -11.60 7.65
N SER A 97 -6.95 -11.47 8.25
CA SER A 97 -6.63 -10.32 9.10
C SER A 97 -6.53 -9.00 8.35
N MET A 98 -6.45 -9.04 7.01
CA MET A 98 -6.44 -7.84 6.15
C MET A 98 -7.78 -7.12 6.13
N TYR A 99 -8.85 -7.88 6.16
CA TYR A 99 -10.17 -7.45 5.79
C TYR A 99 -10.76 -6.43 6.79
N GLY A 100 -10.86 -6.79 8.06
CA GLY A 100 -11.39 -5.90 9.11
C GLY A 100 -10.56 -4.62 9.28
N HIS A 101 -9.23 -4.71 9.10
CA HIS A 101 -8.35 -3.54 9.14
C HIS A 101 -8.51 -2.62 7.93
N THR A 102 -8.93 -3.16 6.79
CA THR A 102 -9.15 -2.37 5.57
C THR A 102 -10.37 -1.48 5.70
N ASP A 103 -11.48 -2.01 6.25
CA ASP A 103 -12.69 -1.23 6.53
C ASP A 103 -12.41 -0.09 7.50
N THR A 104 -11.68 -0.37 8.58
CA THR A 104 -11.29 0.64 9.57
C THR A 104 -10.46 1.76 8.92
N LEU A 105 -9.49 1.41 8.07
CA LEU A 105 -8.65 2.38 7.38
C LEU A 105 -9.45 3.24 6.40
N PHE A 106 -10.36 2.62 5.65
CA PHE A 106 -11.19 3.27 4.66
C PHE A 106 -12.22 4.22 5.31
N SER A 107 -12.90 3.78 6.35
CA SER A 107 -13.86 4.59 7.12
C SER A 107 -13.17 5.78 7.77
N SER A 108 -12.02 5.56 8.41
CA SER A 108 -11.22 6.64 9.00
C SER A 108 -10.72 7.64 7.95
N TYR A 109 -10.33 7.17 6.76
CA TYR A 109 -9.94 8.07 5.67
C TYR A 109 -11.12 8.90 5.15
N LYS A 110 -12.31 8.31 5.02
CA LYS A 110 -13.54 9.04 4.65
C LYS A 110 -13.86 10.14 5.65
N GLU A 111 -13.78 9.83 6.94
CA GLU A 111 -14.14 10.75 8.03
C GLU A 111 -13.10 11.85 8.22
N HIS A 112 -11.84 11.45 8.41
CA HIS A 112 -10.77 12.36 8.85
C HIS A 112 -9.89 12.90 7.71
N LYS A 113 -10.04 12.38 6.48
CA LYS A 113 -9.24 12.75 5.29
C LYS A 113 -7.72 12.64 5.50
N ASN A 114 -7.33 11.65 6.33
CA ASN A 114 -5.94 11.31 6.61
C ASN A 114 -5.82 9.82 6.97
N PHE A 115 -4.59 9.33 7.05
CA PHE A 115 -4.25 7.96 7.40
C PHE A 115 -3.53 7.84 8.75
N TYR A 116 -3.81 8.72 9.73
CA TYR A 116 -3.11 8.71 11.03
C TYR A 116 -3.31 7.41 11.81
N ILE A 117 -4.48 6.78 11.65
CA ILE A 117 -4.78 5.47 12.25
C ILE A 117 -3.89 4.34 11.71
N PHE A 118 -3.27 4.51 10.54
CA PHE A 118 -2.43 3.49 9.87
C PHE A 118 -1.33 2.95 10.79
N LYS A 119 -0.71 3.82 11.59
CA LYS A 119 0.32 3.42 12.56
C LYS A 119 -0.20 2.42 13.59
N THR A 120 -1.41 2.63 14.10
CA THR A 120 -2.06 1.74 15.07
C THR A 120 -2.42 0.41 14.40
N ILE A 121 -3.00 0.46 13.22
CA ILE A 121 -3.33 -0.73 12.42
C ILE A 121 -2.09 -1.58 12.17
N VAL A 122 -0.98 -1.00 11.69
CA VAL A 122 0.28 -1.73 11.45
C VAL A 122 0.80 -2.39 12.73
N LYS A 123 0.74 -1.69 13.87
CA LYS A 123 1.16 -2.27 15.15
C LYS A 123 0.30 -3.48 15.53
N ASN A 124 -1.02 -3.34 15.48
CA ASN A 124 -1.95 -4.41 15.85
C ASN A 124 -1.73 -5.65 14.98
N ILE A 125 -1.65 -5.46 13.67
CA ILE A 125 -1.39 -6.54 12.69
C ILE A 125 -0.08 -7.25 13.01
N VAL A 126 1.02 -6.53 13.18
CA VAL A 126 2.32 -7.16 13.44
C VAL A 126 2.35 -7.88 14.78
N HIS A 127 1.69 -7.36 15.82
CA HIS A 127 1.57 -8.04 17.10
C HIS A 127 0.73 -9.30 17.00
N GLN A 128 -0.36 -9.28 16.25
CA GLN A 128 -1.22 -10.43 16.01
C GLN A 128 -0.50 -11.54 15.22
N ILE A 129 0.25 -11.18 14.19
CA ILE A 129 0.95 -12.15 13.33
C ILE A 129 2.18 -12.76 14.03
N PHE A 130 2.85 -12.00 14.90
CA PHE A 130 4.09 -12.40 15.56
C PHE A 130 4.01 -12.23 17.09
N PRO A 131 3.23 -13.05 17.78
CA PRO A 131 3.12 -12.95 19.24
C PRO A 131 4.46 -13.23 19.95
N ASP A 132 5.27 -14.14 19.41
CA ASP A 132 6.57 -14.60 19.90
C ASP A 132 7.80 -13.81 19.40
N ASP A 133 7.58 -12.71 18.68
CA ASP A 133 8.63 -11.88 18.07
C ASP A 133 9.60 -12.64 17.11
N ASN A 134 9.18 -13.79 16.59
CA ASN A 134 10.00 -14.60 15.69
C ASN A 134 9.83 -14.18 14.22
N MET A 135 10.82 -13.44 13.70
CA MET A 135 10.81 -12.92 12.34
C MET A 135 11.45 -13.85 11.29
N LYS A 136 11.87 -15.07 11.65
CA LYS A 136 12.63 -15.95 10.74
C LYS A 136 11.92 -16.24 9.43
N ARG A 137 10.59 -16.43 9.46
CA ARG A 137 9.77 -16.71 8.26
C ARG A 137 9.78 -15.59 7.21
N LEU A 138 10.07 -14.35 7.62
CA LEU A 138 10.15 -13.20 6.70
C LEU A 138 11.54 -13.05 6.06
N THR A 139 12.58 -13.64 6.66
CA THR A 139 13.96 -13.42 6.28
C THR A 139 14.23 -13.87 4.85
N ARG A 140 14.66 -12.93 3.99
CA ARG A 140 14.91 -13.11 2.56
C ARG A 140 13.69 -13.57 1.73
N LYS A 141 12.49 -13.57 2.33
CA LYS A 141 11.22 -13.78 1.62
C LYS A 141 10.50 -12.47 1.38
N LEU A 142 10.43 -11.60 2.39
CA LEU A 142 9.82 -10.27 2.30
C LEU A 142 10.90 -9.19 2.16
N TYR A 143 10.73 -8.30 1.18
CA TYR A 143 11.58 -7.14 0.90
C TYR A 143 10.76 -5.88 1.03
N ILE A 144 11.09 -5.02 2.00
CA ILE A 144 10.45 -3.72 2.21
C ILE A 144 11.47 -2.63 1.89
N ASN A 145 11.05 -1.64 1.12
CA ASN A 145 11.93 -0.51 0.82
C ASN A 145 11.32 0.82 1.25
N TYR A 146 12.18 1.72 1.66
CA TYR A 146 11.90 3.11 2.00
C TYR A 146 13.08 3.98 1.57
N TYR A 147 12.90 5.31 1.54
CA TYR A 147 13.97 6.22 1.18
C TYR A 147 14.53 6.95 2.40
N ASP A 148 15.85 6.99 2.51
CA ASP A 148 16.60 7.71 3.53
C ASP A 148 17.08 9.04 2.96
N THR A 149 16.43 10.14 3.33
CA THR A 149 16.73 11.47 2.79
C THR A 149 18.08 12.02 3.21
N LYS A 150 18.61 11.61 4.38
CA LYS A 150 19.95 12.02 4.81
C LYS A 150 21.07 11.34 4.03
N LYS A 151 20.87 10.09 3.64
CA LYS A 151 21.82 9.31 2.85
C LYS A 151 21.56 9.38 1.34
N CYS A 152 20.49 10.07 0.93
CA CYS A 152 20.03 10.18 -0.45
C CYS A 152 19.92 8.84 -1.18
N LYS A 153 19.49 7.77 -0.46
CA LYS A 153 19.40 6.42 -1.03
C LYS A 153 18.18 5.65 -0.59
N GLN A 154 17.75 4.75 -1.47
CA GLN A 154 16.75 3.74 -1.16
C GLN A 154 17.36 2.66 -0.25
N CYS A 155 16.67 2.37 0.85
CA CYS A 155 17.00 1.30 1.77
C CYS A 155 16.08 0.12 1.49
N ILE A 156 16.65 -1.07 1.27
CA ILE A 156 15.91 -2.31 1.06
C ILE A 156 16.20 -3.22 2.24
N VAL A 157 15.15 -3.66 2.93
CA VAL A 157 15.26 -4.50 4.13
C VAL A 157 14.57 -5.83 3.88
N SER A 158 15.31 -6.93 4.10
CA SER A 158 14.80 -8.31 3.98
C SER A 158 15.16 -9.18 5.19
N LYS A 159 15.76 -8.57 6.22
CA LYS A 159 16.05 -9.22 7.50
C LYS A 159 15.49 -8.34 8.62
N PHE A 160 14.54 -8.86 9.36
CA PHE A 160 13.86 -8.15 10.43
C PHE A 160 14.34 -8.69 11.78
N LYS A 161 14.84 -7.78 12.64
CA LYS A 161 15.43 -8.16 13.94
C LYS A 161 14.37 -8.41 15.02
N SER A 162 13.21 -7.72 14.91
CA SER A 162 12.12 -7.76 15.90
C SER A 162 10.84 -7.20 15.30
N ARG A 163 9.69 -7.38 15.97
CA ARG A 163 8.41 -6.72 15.64
C ARG A 163 8.57 -5.20 15.51
N LYS A 164 9.26 -4.57 16.47
CA LYS A 164 9.53 -3.13 16.45
C LYS A 164 10.30 -2.71 15.19
N HIS A 165 11.28 -3.51 14.77
CA HIS A 165 12.04 -3.24 13.54
C HIS A 165 11.16 -3.36 12.31
N LEU A 166 10.34 -4.43 12.19
CA LEU A 166 9.39 -4.64 11.09
C LEU A 166 8.37 -3.49 11.01
N ILE A 167 7.72 -3.15 12.13
CA ILE A 167 6.77 -2.02 12.23
C ILE A 167 7.42 -0.74 11.69
N ASN A 168 8.64 -0.41 12.14
CA ASN A 168 9.35 0.78 11.68
C ASN A 168 9.67 0.74 10.19
N CYS A 169 10.01 -0.42 9.62
CA CYS A 169 10.25 -0.57 8.18
C CYS A 169 8.97 -0.29 7.37
N ILE A 170 7.84 -0.85 7.79
CA ILE A 170 6.54 -0.61 7.15
C ILE A 170 6.14 0.86 7.26
N LEU A 171 6.24 1.46 8.45
CA LEU A 171 5.88 2.87 8.67
C LEU A 171 6.78 3.85 7.90
N ARG A 172 8.07 3.54 7.74
CA ARG A 172 8.99 4.31 6.89
C ARG A 172 8.62 4.19 5.41
N SER A 173 8.28 2.96 4.99
CA SER A 173 7.87 2.65 3.62
C SER A 173 6.55 3.31 3.22
N SER A 174 5.65 3.54 4.19
CA SER A 174 4.30 4.06 3.96
C SER A 174 4.13 5.52 4.39
N HIS A 175 5.22 6.23 4.65
CA HIS A 175 5.13 7.61 5.13
C HIS A 175 4.87 8.59 3.98
N VAL A 176 3.63 8.97 3.82
CA VAL A 176 3.21 10.05 2.92
C VAL A 176 3.14 11.36 3.71
N PRO A 177 3.89 12.42 3.30
CA PRO A 177 3.92 13.70 3.98
C PRO A 177 2.52 14.25 4.25
N PHE A 178 2.25 14.66 5.49
CA PHE A 178 1.01 15.28 5.96
C PHE A 178 -0.27 14.41 5.84
N LEU A 179 -0.18 13.21 5.26
CA LEU A 179 -1.30 12.27 5.17
C LEU A 179 -1.23 11.16 6.22
N THR A 180 -0.04 10.61 6.48
CA THR A 180 0.14 9.54 7.47
C THR A 180 0.59 10.05 8.85
N SER A 181 1.03 11.30 8.91
CA SER A 181 1.33 12.05 10.14
C SER A 181 1.38 13.55 9.84
N CYS A 182 1.46 14.40 10.87
CA CYS A 182 1.62 15.84 10.71
C CYS A 182 2.99 16.26 10.16
N ASN A 183 3.94 15.34 10.03
CA ASN A 183 5.31 15.62 9.60
C ASN A 183 5.50 15.31 8.10
N TYR A 184 6.40 16.05 7.45
CA TYR A 184 6.77 15.78 6.07
C TYR A 184 7.79 14.63 5.90
N LYS A 185 8.54 14.29 6.96
CA LYS A 185 9.45 13.14 7.02
C LYS A 185 9.18 12.29 8.28
N TYR A 186 9.15 10.98 8.14
CA TYR A 186 9.06 10.07 9.29
C TYR A 186 10.37 10.11 10.08
N GLN A 187 10.27 10.38 11.39
CA GLN A 187 11.43 10.55 12.28
C GLN A 187 12.45 11.59 11.76
N GLY A 188 11.98 12.62 11.06
CA GLY A 188 12.83 13.69 10.50
C GLY A 188 13.80 13.26 9.40
N ARG A 189 13.64 12.03 8.85
CA ARG A 189 14.64 11.42 7.95
C ARG A 189 14.08 10.57 6.83
N TYR A 190 13.01 9.81 7.07
CA TYR A 190 12.54 8.80 6.14
C TYR A 190 11.28 9.24 5.43
N ILE A 191 11.12 8.79 4.20
CA ILE A 191 9.92 8.96 3.40
C ILE A 191 9.53 7.64 2.75
N ASP A 192 8.33 7.58 2.18
CA ASP A 192 7.83 6.47 1.39
C ASP A 192 8.89 5.92 0.43
N GLY A 193 8.87 4.63 0.17
CA GLY A 193 9.78 4.01 -0.79
C GLY A 193 9.56 4.45 -2.23
N ILE A 194 8.42 5.05 -2.54
CA ILE A 194 8.01 5.64 -3.83
C ILE A 194 7.86 4.58 -4.92
N THR A 195 8.89 3.77 -5.10
CA THR A 195 8.96 2.68 -6.09
C THR A 195 9.38 1.40 -5.39
N PRO A 196 8.75 0.25 -5.71
CA PRO A 196 9.12 -1.02 -5.10
C PRO A 196 10.52 -1.49 -5.53
N HIS A 197 11.08 -2.42 -4.77
CA HIS A 197 12.31 -3.11 -5.16
C HIS A 197 12.02 -4.09 -6.31
N ILE A 198 12.75 -3.98 -7.41
CA ILE A 198 12.67 -4.89 -8.54
C ILE A 198 13.83 -5.89 -8.45
N PHE A 199 13.52 -7.19 -8.55
CA PHE A 199 14.53 -8.24 -8.53
C PHE A 199 15.20 -8.34 -9.90
N LYS A 200 16.49 -7.99 -9.97
CA LYS A 200 17.27 -8.09 -11.19
C LYS A 200 17.47 -9.56 -11.57
N LYS A 201 17.49 -9.84 -12.86
CA LYS A 201 17.74 -11.18 -13.46
C LYS A 201 16.72 -12.25 -13.06
N GLU A 202 15.62 -11.89 -12.45
CA GLU A 202 14.57 -12.81 -12.04
C GLU A 202 13.22 -12.30 -12.54
N LYS A 203 12.42 -13.17 -13.19
CA LYS A 203 11.07 -12.83 -13.63
C LYS A 203 10.20 -12.51 -12.42
N SER A 204 9.50 -11.39 -12.47
CA SER A 204 8.66 -10.94 -11.37
C SER A 204 7.27 -10.57 -11.88
N LEU A 205 6.22 -11.00 -11.17
CA LEU A 205 4.86 -10.51 -11.36
C LEU A 205 4.72 -9.20 -10.57
N PHE A 206 4.47 -8.12 -11.29
CA PHE A 206 4.33 -6.78 -10.73
C PHE A 206 2.85 -6.39 -10.67
N ILE A 207 2.37 -6.13 -9.45
CA ILE A 207 1.01 -5.64 -9.19
C ILE A 207 1.08 -4.11 -9.08
N LYS A 208 0.69 -3.45 -10.17
CA LYS A 208 0.78 -2.00 -10.36
C LYS A 208 -0.45 -1.32 -9.76
N LEU A 209 -0.26 -0.52 -8.71
CA LEU A 209 -1.35 0.15 -7.99
C LEU A 209 -1.44 1.66 -8.30
N ILE A 210 -0.42 2.24 -8.94
CA ILE A 210 -0.43 3.64 -9.37
C ILE A 210 -0.32 3.70 -10.89
N ASN A 211 -1.27 4.41 -11.50
CA ASN A 211 -1.19 4.78 -12.90
C ASN A 211 -0.59 6.20 -13.02
N LEU A 212 0.43 6.36 -13.87
CA LEU A 212 1.08 7.67 -14.07
C LEU A 212 0.18 8.70 -14.74
N THR A 213 -0.78 8.26 -15.54
CA THR A 213 -1.75 9.17 -16.21
C THR A 213 -2.78 9.73 -15.23
N THR A 214 -3.05 9.01 -14.14
CA THR A 214 -4.05 9.39 -13.13
C THR A 214 -3.53 9.15 -11.70
N PRO A 215 -2.41 9.79 -11.30
CA PRO A 215 -1.73 9.43 -10.05
C PRO A 215 -2.56 9.71 -8.79
N LEU A 216 -3.46 10.69 -8.81
CA LEU A 216 -4.32 11.01 -7.66
C LEU A 216 -5.52 10.07 -7.51
N MET A 217 -5.80 9.21 -8.49
CA MET A 217 -6.89 8.22 -8.38
C MET A 217 -6.64 7.20 -7.27
N CYS A 218 -5.38 6.98 -6.87
CA CYS A 218 -5.07 6.14 -5.72
C CYS A 218 -5.51 6.72 -4.36
N LEU A 219 -5.89 8.00 -4.31
CA LEU A 219 -6.45 8.67 -3.12
C LEU A 219 -7.95 8.95 -3.26
N ASN A 220 -8.54 8.75 -4.44
CA ASN A 220 -9.93 9.10 -4.71
C ASN A 220 -10.87 7.96 -4.30
N ILE A 221 -11.75 8.24 -3.33
CA ILE A 221 -12.80 7.34 -2.86
C ILE A 221 -14.19 7.97 -2.89
N LYS A 222 -14.32 9.16 -3.46
CA LYS A 222 -15.55 9.98 -3.39
C LYS A 222 -16.80 9.26 -3.87
N ARG A 223 -16.67 8.38 -4.88
CA ARG A 223 -17.79 7.64 -5.47
C ARG A 223 -17.93 6.22 -4.93
N GLU A 224 -17.08 5.82 -4.01
CA GLU A 224 -17.12 4.45 -3.51
C GLU A 224 -18.02 4.31 -2.31
N GLN A 225 -19.06 3.50 -2.47
CA GLN A 225 -19.94 3.11 -1.38
C GLN A 225 -19.37 1.91 -0.60
N ASN A 226 -18.64 1.02 -1.30
CA ASN A 226 -18.18 -0.23 -0.75
C ASN A 226 -16.75 -0.57 -1.25
N ILE A 227 -15.87 -0.94 -0.31
CA ILE A 227 -14.49 -1.36 -0.60
C ILE A 227 -14.43 -2.69 -1.36
N TYR A 228 -15.44 -3.55 -1.23
CA TYR A 228 -15.50 -4.86 -1.87
C TYR A 228 -15.44 -4.77 -3.39
N THR A 229 -15.99 -3.72 -3.97
CA THR A 229 -15.94 -3.49 -5.43
C THR A 229 -14.50 -3.38 -5.92
N ARG A 230 -13.63 -2.65 -5.19
CA ARG A 230 -12.19 -2.60 -5.52
C ARG A 230 -11.49 -3.93 -5.30
N LEU A 231 -11.79 -4.60 -4.20
CA LEU A 231 -11.21 -5.90 -3.89
C LEU A 231 -11.54 -6.91 -4.98
N LEU A 232 -12.81 -7.05 -5.35
CA LEU A 232 -13.26 -7.92 -6.44
C LEU A 232 -12.65 -7.53 -7.79
N SER A 233 -12.54 -6.23 -8.08
CA SER A 233 -11.84 -5.75 -9.28
C SER A 233 -10.38 -6.23 -9.32
N GLY A 234 -9.69 -6.25 -8.17
CA GLY A 234 -8.36 -6.83 -8.06
C GLY A 234 -8.33 -8.32 -8.40
N VAL A 235 -9.26 -9.10 -7.87
CA VAL A 235 -9.42 -10.54 -8.15
C VAL A 235 -9.66 -10.78 -9.65
N VAL A 236 -10.63 -10.07 -10.25
CA VAL A 236 -11.01 -10.24 -11.65
C VAL A 236 -9.86 -9.87 -12.59
N LYS A 237 -9.15 -8.78 -12.35
CA LYS A 237 -8.02 -8.36 -13.19
C LYS A 237 -6.84 -9.32 -13.14
N VAL A 238 -6.58 -9.93 -12.00
CA VAL A 238 -5.53 -10.96 -11.88
C VAL A 238 -6.00 -12.24 -12.59
N ASN A 239 -7.26 -12.64 -12.44
CA ASN A 239 -7.81 -13.78 -13.15
C ASN A 239 -7.72 -13.59 -14.68
N ASP A 240 -8.12 -12.41 -15.18
CA ASP A 240 -8.02 -12.06 -16.60
C ASP A 240 -6.56 -12.16 -17.11
N PHE A 241 -5.60 -11.66 -16.33
CA PHE A 241 -4.17 -11.76 -16.64
C PHE A 241 -3.71 -13.23 -16.78
N PHE A 242 -4.13 -14.13 -15.89
CA PHE A 242 -3.73 -15.54 -15.94
C PHE A 242 -4.46 -16.36 -17.01
N ILE A 243 -5.70 -16.01 -17.35
CA ILE A 243 -6.45 -16.67 -18.44
C ILE A 243 -5.91 -16.23 -19.79
N ASN A 244 -5.78 -14.93 -20.03
CA ASN A 244 -5.45 -14.38 -21.33
C ASN A 244 -3.95 -14.33 -21.61
N GLY A 245 -3.11 -14.44 -20.58
CA GLY A 245 -1.65 -14.34 -20.69
C GLY A 245 -1.15 -12.95 -21.13
N LYS A 246 -2.02 -11.93 -21.09
CA LYS A 246 -1.72 -10.56 -21.52
C LYS A 246 -1.64 -9.61 -20.33
N GLU A 247 -0.69 -8.68 -20.40
CA GLU A 247 -0.56 -7.60 -19.44
C GLU A 247 -1.81 -6.71 -19.44
N ASN A 248 -2.19 -6.25 -18.25
CA ASN A 248 -3.30 -5.32 -18.07
C ASN A 248 -2.88 -4.13 -17.18
N ASP A 249 -3.83 -3.28 -16.80
CA ASP A 249 -3.56 -2.11 -15.99
C ASP A 249 -3.10 -2.40 -14.55
N LEU A 250 -3.34 -3.62 -14.04
CA LEU A 250 -2.95 -4.07 -12.70
C LEU A 250 -1.74 -5.00 -12.73
N CYS A 251 -1.69 -5.94 -13.69
CA CYS A 251 -0.74 -7.06 -13.69
C CYS A 251 0.16 -7.04 -14.92
N LEU A 252 1.46 -7.16 -14.69
CA LEU A 252 2.45 -7.32 -15.76
C LEU A 252 3.65 -8.12 -15.26
N TYR A 253 4.33 -8.80 -16.18
CA TYR A 253 5.63 -9.38 -15.88
C TYR A 253 6.74 -8.34 -16.07
N VAL A 254 7.67 -8.31 -15.12
CA VAL A 254 8.85 -7.45 -15.16
C VAL A 254 10.09 -8.34 -15.13
N ASP A 255 10.99 -8.09 -16.05
CA ASP A 255 12.32 -8.68 -16.16
C ASP A 255 13.38 -7.61 -16.52
N ASP A 256 14.60 -8.01 -16.80
CA ASP A 256 15.68 -7.08 -17.15
C ASP A 256 15.42 -6.30 -18.47
N LYS A 257 14.50 -6.76 -19.32
CA LYS A 257 14.13 -6.14 -20.61
C LYS A 257 12.99 -5.14 -20.50
N SER A 258 12.39 -4.98 -19.33
CA SER A 258 11.21 -4.12 -19.10
C SER A 258 11.59 -2.63 -18.97
N TYR A 259 12.32 -2.09 -19.94
CA TYR A 259 12.88 -0.72 -19.91
C TYR A 259 11.84 0.37 -19.70
N LEU A 260 10.65 0.24 -20.30
CA LEU A 260 9.58 1.23 -20.17
C LEU A 260 9.08 1.31 -18.73
N ILE A 261 8.95 0.18 -18.05
CA ILE A 261 8.55 0.14 -16.63
C ILE A 261 9.63 0.79 -15.77
N PHE A 262 10.90 0.47 -16.01
CA PHE A 262 12.01 1.10 -15.29
C PHE A 262 12.05 2.62 -15.50
N LEU A 263 11.80 3.08 -16.72
CA LEU A 263 11.70 4.51 -17.02
C LEU A 263 10.54 5.15 -16.26
N GLN A 264 9.35 4.54 -16.29
CA GLN A 264 8.18 5.02 -15.56
C GLN A 264 8.43 5.11 -14.06
N LEU A 265 9.06 4.11 -13.45
CA LEU A 265 9.42 4.11 -12.04
C LEU A 265 10.45 5.20 -11.72
N ARG A 266 11.42 5.45 -12.62
CA ARG A 266 12.40 6.55 -12.46
C ARG A 266 11.71 7.91 -12.53
N VAL A 267 10.87 8.14 -13.53
CA VAL A 267 10.11 9.39 -13.67
C VAL A 267 9.27 9.64 -12.42
N ARG A 268 8.51 8.64 -11.95
CA ARG A 268 7.74 8.72 -10.70
C ARG A 268 8.62 9.13 -9.52
N LYS A 269 9.78 8.51 -9.37
CA LYS A 269 10.73 8.82 -8.32
C LYS A 269 11.20 10.27 -8.36
N TYR A 270 11.59 10.77 -9.53
CA TYR A 270 12.07 12.14 -9.67
C TYR A 270 10.97 13.17 -9.46
N VAL A 271 9.74 12.91 -9.93
CA VAL A 271 8.58 13.79 -9.69
C VAL A 271 8.30 13.90 -8.20
N VAL A 272 8.30 12.78 -7.46
CA VAL A 272 8.08 12.81 -6.00
C VAL A 272 9.20 13.56 -5.30
N PHE A 273 10.46 13.36 -5.67
CA PHE A 273 11.58 14.11 -5.08
C PHE A 273 11.51 15.60 -5.37
N PHE A 274 11.11 15.98 -6.57
CA PHE A 274 10.91 17.38 -6.90
C PHE A 274 9.82 18.02 -6.02
N ILE A 275 8.68 17.33 -5.85
CA ILE A 275 7.61 17.80 -4.95
C ILE A 275 8.12 17.92 -3.50
N LEU A 276 8.86 16.93 -3.01
CA LEU A 276 9.42 16.97 -1.65
C LEU A 276 10.43 18.09 -1.47
N TYR A 277 11.25 18.36 -2.50
CA TYR A 277 12.18 19.49 -2.50
C TYR A 277 11.45 20.83 -2.44
N LEU A 278 10.37 20.99 -3.23
CA LEU A 278 9.54 22.19 -3.16
C LEU A 278 8.89 22.39 -1.79
N ILE A 279 8.40 21.31 -1.17
CA ILE A 279 7.85 21.35 0.20
C ILE A 279 8.94 21.78 1.20
N GLU A 280 10.13 21.18 1.12
CA GLU A 280 11.23 21.49 2.04
C GLU A 280 11.69 22.94 1.89
N TRP A 281 11.83 23.41 0.66
CA TRP A 281 12.17 24.78 0.34
C TRP A 281 11.11 25.77 0.86
N PHE A 282 9.82 25.46 0.67
CA PHE A 282 8.72 26.26 1.18
C PHE A 282 8.74 26.34 2.72
N LEU A 283 8.93 25.22 3.40
CA LEU A 283 9.02 25.17 4.87
C LEU A 283 10.25 25.97 5.39
N LEU A 284 11.36 25.90 4.67
CA LEU A 284 12.57 26.66 5.01
C LEU A 284 12.36 28.17 4.84
N LEU A 285 11.75 28.60 3.74
CA LEU A 285 11.36 29.99 3.52
C LEU A 285 10.43 30.48 4.63
N GLN A 286 9.39 29.69 4.93
CA GLN A 286 8.44 30.04 5.98
C GLN A 286 9.10 30.19 7.35
N LYS A 287 10.08 29.32 7.65
CA LYS A 287 10.82 29.38 8.92
C LYS A 287 11.70 30.65 9.02
N ASN A 288 12.38 31.03 7.93
CA ASN A 288 13.35 32.09 7.89
C ASN A 288 12.75 33.46 7.48
N MET A 289 11.43 33.52 7.23
CA MET A 289 10.76 34.74 6.79
C MET A 289 10.70 35.76 7.93
N PRO A 290 11.13 37.01 7.69
CA PRO A 290 11.07 38.07 8.69
C PRO A 290 9.63 38.34 9.16
N PRO A 291 9.41 38.75 10.41
CA PRO A 291 8.07 39.07 10.94
C PRO A 291 7.33 40.09 10.11
N CYS A 292 8.01 41.15 9.66
CA CYS A 292 7.43 42.17 8.81
C CYS A 292 6.81 41.65 7.51
N VAL A 293 7.41 40.60 6.88
CA VAL A 293 6.87 39.98 5.69
C VAL A 293 5.68 39.09 6.03
N ARG A 294 5.70 38.37 7.17
CA ARG A 294 4.59 37.52 7.61
C ARG A 294 3.32 38.30 7.91
N GLU A 295 3.46 39.55 8.33
CA GLU A 295 2.35 40.43 8.62
C GLU A 295 1.73 41.09 7.41
N THR A 296 2.42 41.03 6.26
CA THR A 296 1.90 41.61 5.02
C THR A 296 0.60 40.91 4.57
N MET A 297 -0.29 41.68 3.97
CA MET A 297 -1.55 41.20 3.46
C MET A 297 -1.35 40.15 2.35
N LEU A 298 -0.30 40.31 1.52
CA LEU A 298 0.10 39.37 0.49
C LEU A 298 0.43 38.01 1.06
N TYR A 299 1.28 37.94 2.09
CA TYR A 299 1.63 36.65 2.72
C TYR A 299 0.42 35.96 3.35
N LYS A 300 -0.42 36.71 4.06
CA LYS A 300 -1.65 36.18 4.67
C LYS A 300 -2.59 35.60 3.62
N ASN A 301 -2.76 36.30 2.50
CA ASN A 301 -3.60 35.83 1.40
C ASN A 301 -3.03 34.57 0.71
N VAL A 302 -1.70 34.53 0.44
CA VAL A 302 -1.05 33.33 -0.13
C VAL A 302 -1.17 32.14 0.82
N ALA A 303 -0.98 32.35 2.13
CA ALA A 303 -1.14 31.28 3.13
C ALA A 303 -2.60 30.79 3.22
N LEU A 304 -3.58 31.68 3.12
CA LEU A 304 -5.01 31.33 3.08
C LEU A 304 -5.35 30.55 1.80
N LEU A 305 -4.88 30.99 0.64
CA LEU A 305 -5.06 30.29 -0.64
C LEU A 305 -4.43 28.88 -0.59
N GLY A 306 -3.24 28.74 -0.04
CA GLY A 306 -2.58 27.44 0.15
C GLY A 306 -3.41 26.48 1.03
N LYS A 307 -3.94 26.97 2.15
CA LYS A 307 -4.81 26.20 3.04
C LYS A 307 -6.13 25.83 2.35
N ALA A 308 -6.75 26.79 1.64
CA ALA A 308 -7.99 26.57 0.90
C ALA A 308 -7.81 25.55 -0.23
N SER A 309 -6.72 25.66 -0.98
CA SER A 309 -6.38 24.69 -2.07
C SER A 309 -6.14 23.29 -1.51
N TRP A 310 -5.42 23.16 -0.38
CA TRP A 310 -5.22 21.87 0.27
C TRP A 310 -6.54 21.27 0.79
N LYS A 311 -7.39 22.08 1.41
CA LYS A 311 -8.74 21.68 1.85
C LYS A 311 -9.60 21.26 0.64
N GLY A 312 -9.56 22.05 -0.44
CA GLY A 312 -10.28 21.77 -1.69
C GLY A 312 -9.83 20.45 -2.33
N LEU A 313 -8.50 20.18 -2.37
CA LEU A 313 -7.97 18.92 -2.86
C LEU A 313 -8.48 17.73 -2.03
N LYS A 314 -8.37 17.80 -0.71
CA LYS A 314 -8.90 16.75 0.18
C LYS A 314 -10.39 16.51 -0.05
N ASN A 315 -11.19 17.55 -0.20
CA ASN A 315 -12.64 17.43 -0.44
C ASN A 315 -13.00 16.86 -1.83
N ARG A 316 -12.08 16.93 -2.80
CA ARG A 316 -12.27 16.31 -4.13
C ARG A 316 -11.95 14.82 -4.13
N LEU A 317 -11.13 14.36 -3.19
CA LEU A 317 -10.63 12.99 -3.11
C LEU A 317 -11.50 12.09 -2.21
N VAL A 318 -12.21 12.71 -1.26
CA VAL A 318 -13.04 11.99 -0.26
C VAL A 318 -14.46 12.48 -0.29
#